data_78760d0fd6e8c779e6b7dd4613770a27
#
_entry.id   78760d0fd6e8c779e6b7dd4613770a27
#
_cell.length_a   1.000
_cell.length_b   1.000
_cell.length_c   1.000
_cell.angle_alpha   90.00
_cell.angle_beta   90.00
_cell.angle_gamma   90.00
#
_symmetry.space_group_name_H-M   'P 1'
#
loop_
_entity.id
_entity.type
_entity.pdbx_description
1 polymer ?
#
loop_
_entity_poly.entity_id
_entity_poly.type
_entity_poly.pdbx_seq_one_letter_code
_entity_poly.pdbx_strand_id
1 'polypeptide(L)'
;FFKKKIIKGREFKKPVLNDLLIGTITKGSQISNSSVIVRKNILTKIGGLNESKVLVGSDDYDTWLRIAKITDQFLYIKKKLSYILFHDARTSNKKNMSIPQRLVVRDFMYIFNEQQKLNLEIKLRYISGNYNYLNNNLLV
;
A
#
# COMPACT_ATOMS: atom_id res chain seq x y z
N PHE A 1 -5.65 -15.09 22.22
CA PHE A 1 -6.61 -13.98 22.25
C PHE A 1 -6.41 -13.10 21.03
N PHE A 2 -7.36 -13.11 20.08
CA PHE A 2 -7.28 -12.26 18.90
C PHE A 2 -7.75 -10.85 19.26
N LYS A 3 -6.89 -9.84 19.14
CA LYS A 3 -7.30 -8.44 19.28
C LYS A 3 -8.06 -8.00 18.03
N LYS A 4 -9.38 -7.85 18.13
CA LYS A 4 -10.24 -7.30 17.09
C LYS A 4 -10.04 -5.79 17.04
N LYS A 5 -9.30 -5.27 16.05
CA LYS A 5 -9.16 -3.82 15.86
C LYS A 5 -10.15 -3.36 14.80
N ILE A 6 -11.11 -2.54 15.19
CA ILE A 6 -12.00 -1.87 14.24
C ILE A 6 -11.22 -0.73 13.59
N ILE A 7 -10.89 -0.87 12.32
CA ILE A 7 -10.34 0.23 11.54
C ILE A 7 -11.53 1.07 11.07
N LYS A 8 -11.64 2.30 11.58
CA LYS A 8 -12.55 3.28 11.00
C LYS A 8 -12.10 3.53 9.58
N GLY A 9 -12.95 3.18 8.60
CA GLY A 9 -12.71 3.51 7.20
C GLY A 9 -12.46 5.01 7.08
N ARG A 10 -11.43 5.41 6.34
CA ARG A 10 -11.17 6.81 6.00
C ARG A 10 -12.07 7.20 4.84
N GLU A 11 -12.66 8.39 4.93
CA GLU A 11 -13.30 9.02 3.79
C GLU A 11 -12.23 9.45 2.79
N PHE A 12 -12.26 8.88 1.59
CA PHE A 12 -11.55 9.43 0.46
C PHE A 12 -12.52 10.30 -0.33
N LYS A 13 -12.23 11.58 -0.39
CA LYS A 13 -12.70 12.40 -1.50
C LYS A 13 -11.96 11.86 -2.71
N LYS A 14 -12.65 11.34 -3.73
CA LYS A 14 -12.11 10.75 -4.97
C LYS A 14 -10.57 10.61 -4.99
N PRO A 15 -9.99 9.44 -4.76
CA PRO A 15 -8.54 9.32 -4.76
C PRO A 15 -8.03 9.60 -6.16
N VAL A 16 -7.39 10.74 -6.33
CA VAL A 16 -6.55 11.04 -7.50
C VAL A 16 -5.23 10.32 -7.29
N LEU A 17 -4.52 9.99 -8.35
CA LEU A 17 -3.22 9.31 -8.28
C LEU A 17 -2.27 9.96 -7.25
N ASN A 18 -2.18 11.28 -7.23
CA ASN A 18 -1.38 12.03 -6.26
C ASN A 18 -1.79 11.76 -4.81
N ASP A 19 -3.10 11.69 -4.51
CA ASP A 19 -3.58 11.42 -3.16
C ASP A 19 -3.24 10.02 -2.69
N LEU A 20 -3.28 9.03 -3.57
CA LEU A 20 -2.85 7.65 -3.26
C LEU A 20 -1.34 7.60 -2.97
N LEU A 21 -0.51 8.26 -3.79
CA LEU A 21 0.94 8.32 -3.61
C LEU A 21 1.32 9.09 -2.36
N ILE A 22 0.79 10.29 -2.17
CA ILE A 22 1.03 11.12 -0.98
C ILE A 22 0.54 10.41 0.28
N GLY A 23 -0.64 9.78 0.20
CA GLY A 23 -1.18 8.98 1.29
C GLY A 23 -0.26 7.84 1.71
N THR A 24 0.43 7.21 0.77
CA THR A 24 1.43 6.17 1.06
C THR A 24 2.67 6.74 1.74
N ILE A 25 3.13 7.91 1.33
CA ILE A 25 4.26 8.59 1.98
C ILE A 25 3.92 8.85 3.46
N THR A 26 2.72 9.34 3.72
CA THR A 26 2.33 9.84 5.06
C THR A 26 1.72 8.78 5.97
N LYS A 27 0.92 7.84 5.43
CA LYS A 27 0.01 7.00 6.21
C LYS A 27 0.07 5.49 5.89
N GLY A 28 0.81 5.07 4.87
CA GLY A 28 0.82 3.70 4.34
C GLY A 28 -0.30 3.45 3.33
N SER A 29 -0.40 2.20 2.81
CA SER A 29 -1.44 1.83 1.86
C SER A 29 -2.83 2.17 2.41
N GLN A 30 -3.62 2.88 1.62
CA GLN A 30 -4.92 3.40 2.05
C GLN A 30 -6.08 2.50 1.63
N ILE A 31 -5.85 1.64 0.65
CA ILE A 31 -6.85 0.72 0.10
C ILE A 31 -6.45 -0.70 0.49
N SER A 32 -7.28 -1.35 1.30
CA SER A 32 -7.06 -2.74 1.69
C SER A 32 -7.60 -3.67 0.60
N ASN A 33 -6.78 -4.61 0.12
CA ASN A 33 -7.16 -5.58 -0.90
C ASN A 33 -8.43 -6.37 -0.53
N SER A 34 -8.56 -6.78 0.72
CA SER A 34 -9.71 -7.56 1.22
C SER A 34 -11.04 -6.80 1.28
N SER A 35 -11.05 -5.50 0.97
CA SER A 35 -12.25 -4.65 1.06
C SER A 35 -12.56 -3.93 -0.26
N VAL A 36 -12.09 -4.46 -1.38
CA VAL A 36 -12.23 -3.82 -2.70
C VAL A 36 -13.04 -4.69 -3.66
N ILE A 37 -13.86 -4.04 -4.46
CA ILE A 37 -14.49 -4.62 -5.66
C ILE A 37 -14.01 -3.82 -6.86
N VAL A 38 -13.47 -4.49 -7.86
CA VAL A 38 -12.96 -3.88 -9.10
C VAL A 38 -13.70 -4.45 -10.30
N ARG A 39 -14.04 -3.60 -11.26
CA ARG A 39 -14.61 -4.05 -12.52
C ARG A 39 -13.58 -4.84 -13.31
N LYS A 40 -13.95 -6.02 -13.83
CA LYS A 40 -13.06 -6.90 -14.61
C LYS A 40 -12.38 -6.17 -15.77
N ASN A 41 -13.11 -5.36 -16.53
CA ASN A 41 -12.56 -4.62 -17.66
C ASN A 41 -11.46 -3.62 -17.25
N ILE A 42 -11.51 -3.05 -16.05
CA ILE A 42 -10.45 -2.18 -15.53
C ILE A 42 -9.19 -3.02 -15.22
N LEU A 43 -9.34 -4.18 -14.58
CA LEU A 43 -8.22 -5.10 -14.36
C LEU A 43 -7.59 -5.56 -15.68
N THR A 44 -8.41 -5.89 -16.68
CA THR A 44 -7.90 -6.25 -18.01
C THR A 44 -7.11 -5.11 -18.66
N LYS A 45 -7.61 -3.86 -18.56
CA LYS A 45 -6.91 -2.67 -19.11
C LYS A 45 -5.53 -2.43 -18.53
N ILE A 46 -5.32 -2.74 -17.25
CA ILE A 46 -4.02 -2.60 -16.60
C ILE A 46 -3.13 -3.85 -16.73
N GLY A 47 -3.57 -4.89 -17.48
CA GLY A 47 -2.83 -6.13 -17.66
C GLY A 47 -2.92 -7.11 -16.47
N GLY A 48 -3.94 -6.98 -15.62
CA GLY A 48 -4.13 -7.85 -14.44
C GLY A 48 -3.29 -7.45 -13.22
N LEU A 49 -3.22 -8.37 -12.26
CA LEU A 49 -2.38 -8.23 -11.07
C LEU A 49 -0.90 -8.45 -11.42
N ASN A 50 -0.01 -7.80 -10.70
CA ASN A 50 1.42 -8.02 -10.86
C ASN A 50 1.84 -9.24 -10.01
N GLU A 51 2.18 -10.35 -10.67
CA GLU A 51 2.52 -11.62 -10.03
C GLU A 51 4.00 -11.73 -9.62
N SER A 52 4.74 -10.64 -9.69
CA SER A 52 6.15 -10.62 -9.29
C SER A 52 6.31 -10.98 -7.82
N LYS A 53 7.11 -12.02 -7.54
CA LYS A 53 7.42 -12.46 -6.16
C LYS A 53 8.06 -11.38 -5.30
N VAL A 54 8.71 -10.40 -5.92
CA VAL A 54 9.35 -9.27 -5.21
C VAL A 54 8.29 -8.31 -4.67
N LEU A 55 7.12 -8.21 -5.31
CA LEU A 55 6.04 -7.32 -4.91
C LEU A 55 5.07 -7.92 -3.90
N VAL A 56 5.23 -9.18 -3.51
CA VAL A 56 4.35 -9.83 -2.53
C VAL A 56 4.22 -9.00 -1.26
N GLY A 57 2.99 -8.57 -0.96
CA GLY A 57 2.63 -7.67 0.13
C GLY A 57 2.53 -6.20 -0.24
N SER A 58 2.88 -5.84 -1.50
CA SER A 58 2.63 -4.52 -2.12
C SER A 58 2.04 -4.64 -3.53
N ASP A 59 1.67 -5.83 -3.95
CA ASP A 59 1.03 -6.16 -5.21
C ASP A 59 -0.35 -5.49 -5.36
N ASP A 60 -1.10 -5.43 -4.29
CA ASP A 60 -2.36 -4.69 -4.22
C ASP A 60 -2.14 -3.18 -4.39
N TYR A 61 -1.13 -2.64 -3.73
CA TYR A 61 -0.78 -1.23 -3.85
C TYR A 61 -0.34 -0.86 -5.28
N ASP A 62 0.50 -1.68 -5.92
CA ASP A 62 0.85 -1.55 -7.34
C ASP A 62 -0.40 -1.50 -8.23
N THR A 63 -1.34 -2.42 -7.98
CA THR A 63 -2.59 -2.52 -8.72
C THR A 63 -3.42 -1.23 -8.60
N TRP A 64 -3.57 -0.69 -7.38
CA TRP A 64 -4.34 0.54 -7.16
C TRP A 64 -3.72 1.76 -7.82
N LEU A 65 -2.41 1.86 -7.85
CA LEU A 65 -1.72 2.94 -8.55
C LEU A 65 -1.88 2.84 -10.07
N ARG A 66 -1.78 1.64 -10.65
CA ARG A 66 -2.01 1.43 -12.08
C ARG A 66 -3.46 1.73 -12.48
N ILE A 67 -4.43 1.39 -11.63
CA ILE A 67 -5.83 1.77 -11.83
C ILE A 67 -5.99 3.29 -11.75
N ALA A 68 -5.44 3.93 -10.72
CA ALA A 68 -5.53 5.38 -10.55
C ALA A 68 -4.91 6.18 -11.71
N LYS A 69 -3.93 5.59 -12.41
CA LYS A 69 -3.33 6.18 -13.62
C LYS A 69 -4.30 6.26 -14.80
N ILE A 70 -5.29 5.35 -14.88
CA ILE A 70 -6.22 5.26 -16.02
C ILE A 70 -7.64 5.71 -15.70
N THR A 71 -8.00 5.90 -14.43
CA THR A 71 -9.33 6.35 -14.01
C THR A 71 -9.29 6.99 -12.63
N ASP A 72 -10.18 7.98 -12.42
CA ASP A 72 -10.46 8.62 -11.14
C ASP A 72 -11.75 8.09 -10.49
N GLN A 73 -12.40 7.10 -11.10
CA GLN A 73 -13.70 6.58 -10.67
C GLN A 73 -13.56 5.60 -9.53
N PHE A 74 -13.26 6.12 -8.34
CA PHE A 74 -13.25 5.37 -7.09
C PHE A 74 -14.48 5.72 -6.25
N LEU A 75 -15.16 4.70 -5.72
CA LEU A 75 -16.29 4.86 -4.82
C LEU A 75 -15.93 4.35 -3.43
N TYR A 76 -16.06 5.17 -2.43
CA TYR A 76 -15.90 4.77 -1.03
C TYR A 76 -17.28 4.48 -0.39
N ILE A 77 -17.44 3.27 0.17
CA ILE A 77 -18.63 2.87 0.91
C ILE A 77 -18.41 3.09 2.40
N LYS A 78 -19.12 4.08 2.99
CA LYS A 78 -19.05 4.44 4.44
C LYS A 78 -19.70 3.40 5.36
N LYS A 79 -19.48 2.12 5.14
CA LYS A 79 -20.03 1.05 5.98
C LYS A 79 -18.90 0.14 6.47
N LYS A 80 -19.04 -0.42 7.67
CA LYS A 80 -18.13 -1.43 8.19
C LYS A 80 -18.52 -2.78 7.59
N LEU A 81 -17.91 -3.15 6.46
CA LEU A 81 -18.24 -4.35 5.70
C LEU A 81 -17.24 -5.49 5.91
N SER A 82 -16.09 -5.22 6.54
CA SER A 82 -15.04 -6.22 6.77
C SER A 82 -14.35 -6.02 8.11
N TYR A 83 -13.69 -7.08 8.58
CA TYR A 83 -12.86 -7.07 9.78
C TYR A 83 -11.45 -7.54 9.42
N ILE A 84 -10.44 -6.90 10.00
CA ILE A 84 -9.05 -7.36 9.88
C ILE A 84 -8.68 -8.13 11.13
N LEU A 85 -8.28 -9.39 10.94
CA LEU A 85 -7.76 -10.23 12.00
C LEU A 85 -6.24 -9.97 12.13
N PHE A 86 -5.82 -9.58 13.33
CA PHE A 86 -4.41 -9.41 13.64
C PHE A 86 -3.84 -10.71 14.22
N HIS A 87 -2.85 -11.30 13.55
CA HIS A 87 -2.16 -12.52 13.97
C HIS A 87 -0.69 -12.47 13.51
N ASP A 88 0.16 -13.28 14.12
CA ASP A 88 1.62 -13.23 13.88
C ASP A 88 2.04 -13.71 12.48
N ALA A 89 1.19 -14.51 11.83
CA ALA A 89 1.46 -15.03 10.48
C ALA A 89 1.20 -14.01 9.34
N ARG A 90 0.91 -12.73 9.63
CA ARG A 90 0.70 -11.70 8.60
C ARG A 90 1.97 -11.48 7.77
N THR A 91 1.81 -11.33 6.46
CA THR A 91 2.91 -11.08 5.51
C THR A 91 3.75 -9.86 5.91
N SER A 92 3.10 -8.77 6.36
CA SER A 92 3.78 -7.55 6.80
C SER A 92 4.69 -7.72 8.02
N ASN A 93 4.47 -8.77 8.82
CA ASN A 93 5.33 -9.07 9.98
C ASN A 93 6.57 -9.89 9.57
N LYS A 94 6.52 -10.57 8.42
CA LYS A 94 7.55 -11.51 7.97
C LYS A 94 8.44 -10.98 6.84
N LYS A 95 8.15 -9.83 6.28
CA LYS A 95 8.87 -9.25 5.14
C LYS A 95 9.27 -7.80 5.38
N ASN A 96 10.46 -7.47 4.90
CA ASN A 96 10.86 -6.07 4.78
C ASN A 96 10.06 -5.39 3.65
N MET A 97 9.01 -4.68 4.03
CA MET A 97 8.10 -4.03 3.10
C MET A 97 8.69 -2.80 2.41
N SER A 98 9.88 -2.32 2.80
CA SER A 98 10.52 -1.16 2.16
C SER A 98 10.93 -1.45 0.71
N ILE A 99 11.39 -2.67 0.42
CA ILE A 99 11.84 -3.08 -0.92
C ILE A 99 10.67 -3.09 -1.92
N PRO A 100 9.58 -3.86 -1.71
CA PRO A 100 8.48 -3.86 -2.65
C PRO A 100 7.81 -2.48 -2.76
N GLN A 101 7.68 -1.71 -1.69
CA GLN A 101 7.13 -0.36 -1.76
C GLN A 101 8.00 0.58 -2.61
N ARG A 102 9.33 0.50 -2.50
CA ARG A 102 10.26 1.28 -3.34
C ARG A 102 10.07 0.95 -4.82
N LEU A 103 9.96 -0.33 -5.15
CA LEU A 103 9.75 -0.78 -6.53
C LEU A 103 8.43 -0.27 -7.11
N VAL A 104 7.34 -0.38 -6.35
CA VAL A 104 6.01 0.11 -6.77
C VAL A 104 6.03 1.61 -7.07
N VAL A 105 6.64 2.43 -6.21
CA VAL A 105 6.59 3.89 -6.39
C VAL A 105 7.63 4.42 -7.39
N ARG A 106 8.62 3.62 -7.76
CA ARG A 106 9.71 4.04 -8.67
C ARG A 106 9.19 4.65 -9.97
N ASP A 107 8.20 4.02 -10.57
CA ASP A 107 7.64 4.43 -11.86
C ASP A 107 6.73 5.66 -11.75
N PHE A 108 6.52 6.16 -10.53
CA PHE A 108 5.72 7.35 -10.22
C PHE A 108 6.55 8.48 -9.61
N MET A 109 7.89 8.33 -9.54
CA MET A 109 8.77 9.32 -8.89
C MET A 109 8.71 10.72 -9.53
N TYR A 110 8.33 10.80 -10.81
CA TYR A 110 8.17 12.07 -11.52
C TYR A 110 7.03 12.95 -10.97
N ILE A 111 6.11 12.39 -10.19
CA ILE A 111 4.97 13.11 -9.59
C ILE A 111 5.41 13.85 -8.30
N PHE A 112 6.48 13.39 -7.65
CA PHE A 112 6.93 13.90 -6.37
C PHE A 112 7.82 15.13 -6.51
N ASN A 113 7.59 16.14 -5.67
CA ASN A 113 8.58 17.17 -5.43
C ASN A 113 9.72 16.64 -4.52
N GLU A 114 10.81 17.41 -4.39
CA GLU A 114 12.00 16.95 -3.65
C GLU A 114 11.70 16.66 -2.16
N GLN A 115 10.86 17.47 -1.52
CA GLN A 115 10.46 17.22 -0.13
C GLN A 115 9.67 15.91 0.02
N GLN A 116 8.80 15.59 -0.95
CA GLN A 116 8.03 14.34 -0.95
C GLN A 116 8.93 13.14 -1.19
N LYS A 117 9.93 13.25 -2.07
CA LYS A 117 10.97 12.22 -2.28
C LYS A 117 11.75 11.94 -0.99
N LEU A 118 12.17 12.99 -0.31
CA LEU A 118 12.87 12.87 0.97
C LEU A 118 12.00 12.19 2.03
N ASN A 119 10.75 12.59 2.17
CA ASN A 119 9.81 12.00 3.12
C ASN A 119 9.55 10.51 2.83
N LEU A 120 9.46 10.13 1.53
CA LEU A 120 9.34 8.74 1.12
C LEU A 120 10.58 7.93 1.53
N GLU A 121 11.77 8.47 1.28
CA GLU A 121 13.04 7.81 1.64
C GLU A 121 13.16 7.60 3.15
N ILE A 122 12.87 8.62 3.95
CA ILE A 122 12.85 8.52 5.42
C ILE A 122 11.91 7.40 5.87
N LYS A 123 10.70 7.34 5.30
CA LYS A 123 9.73 6.31 5.63
C LYS A 123 10.21 4.90 5.26
N LEU A 124 10.78 4.73 4.07
CA LEU A 124 11.29 3.43 3.63
C LEU A 124 12.45 2.95 4.49
N ARG A 125 13.33 3.85 4.91
CA ARG A 125 14.41 3.55 5.88
C ARG A 125 13.83 3.17 7.25
N TYR A 126 12.81 3.88 7.73
CA TYR A 126 12.14 3.54 8.99
C TYR A 126 11.52 2.13 8.93
N ILE A 127 10.81 1.78 7.84
CA ILE A 127 10.22 0.45 7.66
C ILE A 127 11.31 -0.64 7.66
N SER A 128 12.41 -0.41 6.96
CA SER A 128 13.54 -1.35 6.92
C SER A 128 14.21 -1.51 8.28
N GLY A 129 14.48 -0.42 8.97
CA GLY A 129 15.08 -0.43 10.31
C GLY A 129 14.20 -1.13 11.35
N ASN A 130 12.90 -0.86 11.33
CA ASN A 130 11.95 -1.52 12.22
C ASN A 130 11.86 -3.04 11.95
N TYR A 131 11.87 -3.46 10.68
CA TYR A 131 11.90 -4.87 10.31
C TYR A 131 13.18 -5.55 10.86
N ASN A 132 14.34 -4.95 10.66
CA ASN A 132 15.61 -5.49 11.13
C ASN A 132 15.65 -5.58 12.67
N TYR A 133 15.17 -4.57 13.37
CA TYR A 133 15.07 -4.56 14.83
C TYR A 133 14.19 -5.72 15.35
N LEU A 134 12.98 -5.88 14.78
CA LEU A 134 12.04 -6.92 15.21
C LEU A 134 12.51 -8.35 14.90
N ASN A 135 13.41 -8.52 13.94
CA ASN A 135 13.94 -9.83 13.53
C ASN A 135 15.37 -10.06 14.04
N ASN A 136 15.85 -9.25 14.99
CA ASN A 136 17.21 -9.31 15.54
C ASN A 136 18.33 -9.24 14.47
N ASN A 137 18.03 -8.67 13.31
CA ASN A 137 19.00 -8.44 12.23
C ASN A 137 19.66 -7.08 12.44
N LEU A 138 20.10 -6.78 13.66
CA LEU A 138 20.85 -5.56 13.93
C LEU A 138 22.19 -5.68 13.22
N LEU A 139 22.47 -4.76 12.32
CA LEU A 139 23.79 -4.61 11.73
C LEU A 139 24.78 -4.32 12.87
N VAL A 140 25.67 -5.24 13.11
CA VAL A 140 26.87 -5.04 13.91
C VAL A 140 27.83 -4.15 13.12
#